data_bc74998cc9c1cfeb30c7fe51828586e8
#
_entry.id   bc74998cc9c1cfeb30c7fe51828586e8
#
_cell.length_a   1.000
_cell.length_b   1.000
_cell.length_c   1.000
_cell.angle_alpha   90.00
_cell.angle_beta   90.00
_cell.angle_gamma   90.00
#
_symmetry.space_group_name_H-M   'P 1'
#
loop_
_entity.id
_entity.type
_entity.pdbx_description
1 polymer ?
#
loop_
_entity_poly.entity_id
_entity_poly.type
_entity_poly.pdbx_seq_one_letter_code
_entity_poly.pdbx_strand_id
1 'polypeptide(L)'
;MKVIDPKSMLIGILITLLVFSTLGLRPKTDELGHLVVRSLTIEDDRGVIMGYLGNGYMQTYNQYGEPTLFIGTGKDGGGYRRAYNGNGDESAYVGTGRMGGGYIRTYNNSQ
;
A
#
# COMPACT_ATOMS: atom_id res chain seq x y z
N MET A 1 57.74 -27.42 -2.73
CA MET A 1 56.44 -27.15 -3.30
C MET A 1 55.36 -27.52 -2.29
N LYS A 2 54.67 -26.54 -1.74
CA LYS A 2 53.61 -26.83 -0.78
C LYS A 2 52.38 -27.30 -1.50
N VAL A 3 51.97 -28.55 -1.24
CA VAL A 3 50.73 -29.09 -1.74
C VAL A 3 49.58 -28.44 -0.96
N ILE A 4 48.69 -27.81 -1.65
CA ILE A 4 47.49 -27.22 -1.03
C ILE A 4 46.61 -28.37 -0.54
N ASP A 5 46.32 -28.38 0.75
CA ASP A 5 45.44 -29.38 1.35
C ASP A 5 44.00 -29.16 0.81
N PRO A 6 43.37 -30.15 0.15
CA PRO A 6 42.02 -30.01 -0.36
C PRO A 6 40.98 -29.69 0.72
N LYS A 7 41.19 -30.19 1.93
CA LYS A 7 40.29 -29.93 3.06
C LYS A 7 40.33 -28.46 3.50
N SER A 8 41.53 -27.88 3.59
CA SER A 8 41.69 -26.46 3.95
C SER A 8 41.13 -25.56 2.88
N MET A 9 41.29 -25.93 1.61
CA MET A 9 40.73 -25.19 0.47
C MET A 9 39.19 -25.20 0.52
N LEU A 10 38.59 -26.36 0.81
CA LEU A 10 37.11 -26.47 0.93
C LEU A 10 36.58 -25.64 2.09
N ILE A 11 37.23 -25.67 3.25
CA ILE A 11 36.84 -24.85 4.42
C ILE A 11 36.90 -23.35 4.08
N GLY A 12 37.96 -22.91 3.39
CA GLY A 12 38.11 -21.52 2.96
C GLY A 12 37.00 -21.09 2.02
N ILE A 13 36.61 -21.91 1.05
CA ILE A 13 35.51 -21.63 0.13
C ILE A 13 34.19 -21.54 0.89
N LEU A 14 33.91 -22.44 1.82
CA LEU A 14 32.69 -22.45 2.62
C LEU A 14 32.60 -21.20 3.51
N ILE A 15 33.67 -20.79 4.15
CA ILE A 15 33.71 -19.55 4.97
C ILE A 15 33.46 -18.34 4.08
N THR A 16 34.05 -18.26 2.91
CA THR A 16 33.87 -17.15 1.99
C THR A 16 32.40 -17.06 1.53
N LEU A 17 31.79 -18.18 1.18
CA LEU A 17 30.38 -18.24 0.79
C LEU A 17 29.47 -17.84 1.94
N LEU A 18 29.79 -18.26 3.16
CA LEU A 18 29.01 -17.85 4.35
C LEU A 18 29.09 -16.35 4.61
N VAL A 19 30.27 -15.76 4.50
CA VAL A 19 30.46 -14.31 4.64
C VAL A 19 29.71 -13.55 3.55
N PHE A 20 29.76 -14.00 2.31
CA PHE A 20 29.01 -13.39 1.22
C PHE A 20 27.50 -13.49 1.46
N SER A 21 26.98 -14.62 1.92
CA SER A 21 25.55 -14.76 2.17
C SER A 21 25.08 -13.92 3.35
N THR A 22 25.90 -13.69 4.36
CA THR A 22 25.52 -12.83 5.50
C THR A 22 25.69 -11.35 5.23
N LEU A 23 26.63 -10.94 4.40
CA LEU A 23 26.89 -9.53 4.10
C LEU A 23 26.23 -9.05 2.81
N GLY A 24 26.08 -9.94 1.81
CA GLY A 24 25.56 -9.59 0.50
C GLY A 24 24.05 -9.74 0.35
N LEU A 25 23.40 -10.50 1.21
CA LEU A 25 21.96 -10.79 1.13
C LEU A 25 21.13 -10.15 2.22
N ARG A 26 21.67 -9.19 2.96
CA ARG A 26 20.81 -8.35 3.80
C ARG A 26 19.91 -7.56 2.86
N PRO A 27 18.58 -7.83 2.87
CA PRO A 27 17.70 -6.95 2.14
C PRO A 27 17.95 -5.56 2.69
N LYS A 28 18.31 -4.65 1.82
CA LYS A 28 18.28 -3.25 2.19
C LYS A 28 16.83 -2.94 2.51
N THR A 29 16.50 -2.85 3.79
CA THR A 29 15.20 -2.35 4.26
C THR A 29 15.05 -0.88 3.92
N ASP A 30 15.92 -0.36 3.07
CA ASP A 30 16.14 1.04 2.94
C ASP A 30 15.36 1.61 1.79
N GLU A 31 14.58 2.59 2.14
CA GLU A 31 14.32 3.71 1.28
C GLU A 31 14.01 3.32 -0.16
N LEU A 32 12.79 2.83 -0.35
CA LEU A 32 12.17 2.96 -1.65
C LEU A 32 12.04 4.46 -1.89
N GLY A 33 13.09 5.11 -2.38
CA GLY A 33 13.10 6.55 -2.57
C GLY A 33 11.97 7.03 -3.47
N HIS A 34 11.60 6.21 -4.45
CA HIS A 34 10.51 6.52 -5.37
C HIS A 34 9.93 5.22 -5.91
N LEU A 35 8.65 4.96 -5.61
CA LEU A 35 7.96 3.77 -6.07
C LEU A 35 6.92 4.17 -7.13
N VAL A 36 7.04 3.62 -8.33
CA VAL A 36 6.07 3.83 -9.41
C VAL A 36 5.31 2.52 -9.61
N VAL A 37 4.02 2.53 -9.31
CA VAL A 37 3.14 1.38 -9.49
C VAL A 37 1.86 1.83 -10.21
N ARG A 38 1.21 0.91 -10.91
CA ARG A 38 -0.09 1.19 -11.53
C ARG A 38 -1.23 1.17 -10.53
N SER A 39 -1.12 0.30 -9.55
CA SER A 39 -2.07 0.20 -8.46
C SER A 39 -1.39 -0.42 -7.25
N LEU A 40 -1.95 -0.13 -6.09
CA LEU A 40 -1.50 -0.70 -4.82
C LEU A 40 -2.73 -1.23 -4.09
N THR A 41 -2.69 -2.51 -3.74
CA THR A 41 -3.71 -3.14 -2.91
C THR A 41 -3.08 -3.47 -1.56
N ILE A 42 -3.75 -3.07 -0.49
CA ILE A 42 -3.30 -3.31 0.88
C ILE A 42 -4.21 -4.36 1.49
N GLU A 43 -3.62 -5.45 1.96
CA GLU A 43 -4.32 -6.55 2.59
C GLU A 43 -3.89 -6.68 4.05
N ASP A 44 -4.78 -7.22 4.89
CA ASP A 44 -4.40 -7.63 6.22
C ASP A 44 -3.72 -9.01 6.18
N ASP A 45 -3.29 -9.51 7.35
CA ASP A 45 -2.63 -10.81 7.47
C ASP A 45 -3.54 -12.01 7.15
N ARG A 46 -4.85 -11.79 6.98
CA ARG A 46 -5.82 -12.82 6.55
C ARG A 46 -6.14 -12.75 5.06
N GLY A 47 -5.52 -11.82 4.32
CA GLY A 47 -5.79 -11.61 2.90
C GLY A 47 -7.02 -10.75 2.61
N VAL A 48 -7.60 -10.12 3.62
CA VAL A 48 -8.73 -9.20 3.43
C VAL A 48 -8.23 -7.87 2.93
N ILE A 49 -8.82 -7.36 1.85
CA ILE A 49 -8.42 -6.08 1.26
C ILE A 49 -8.90 -4.95 2.18
N MET A 50 -7.94 -4.16 2.65
CA MET A 50 -8.18 -3.02 3.54
C MET A 50 -8.07 -1.69 2.82
N GLY A 51 -7.38 -1.64 1.69
CA GLY A 51 -7.20 -0.41 0.95
C GLY A 51 -6.79 -0.65 -0.49
N TYR A 52 -7.10 0.33 -1.33
CA TYR A 52 -6.74 0.32 -2.74
C TYR A 52 -6.36 1.73 -3.17
N LEU A 53 -5.31 1.85 -3.97
CA LEU A 53 -4.90 3.09 -4.60
C LEU A 53 -4.58 2.80 -6.07
N GLY A 54 -5.30 3.43 -6.97
CA GLY A 54 -5.10 3.25 -8.41
C GLY A 54 -6.25 3.86 -9.20
N ASN A 55 -6.11 3.94 -10.50
CA ASN A 55 -7.12 4.47 -11.41
C ASN A 55 -7.66 5.86 -11.03
N GLY A 56 -6.83 6.67 -10.35
CA GLY A 56 -7.21 8.02 -9.95
C GLY A 56 -8.01 8.10 -8.66
N TYR A 57 -8.12 7.02 -7.90
CA TYR A 57 -8.80 7.05 -6.62
C TYR A 57 -8.09 6.21 -5.56
N MET A 58 -8.42 6.51 -4.31
CA MET A 58 -8.03 5.74 -3.15
C MET A 58 -9.30 5.33 -2.40
N GLN A 59 -9.35 4.09 -1.95
CA GLN A 59 -10.51 3.57 -1.25
C GLN A 59 -10.07 2.69 -0.10
N THR A 60 -10.73 2.82 1.05
CA THR A 60 -10.53 1.94 2.20
C THR A 60 -11.77 1.08 2.42
N TYR A 61 -11.56 -0.07 3.05
CA TYR A 61 -12.61 -1.06 3.29
C TYR A 61 -12.59 -1.49 4.76
N ASN A 62 -13.73 -1.87 5.27
CA ASN A 62 -13.82 -2.49 6.58
C ASN A 62 -13.55 -4.00 6.51
N GLN A 63 -13.62 -4.67 7.64
CA GLN A 63 -13.37 -6.11 7.73
C GLN A 63 -14.39 -6.97 6.96
N TYR A 64 -15.52 -6.40 6.56
CA TYR A 64 -16.56 -7.07 5.78
C TYR A 64 -16.45 -6.79 4.28
N GLY A 65 -15.40 -6.10 3.86
CA GLY A 65 -15.21 -5.74 2.45
C GLY A 65 -16.03 -4.55 1.97
N GLU A 66 -16.67 -3.83 2.87
CA GLU A 66 -17.48 -2.67 2.54
C GLU A 66 -16.64 -1.40 2.47
N PRO A 67 -16.86 -0.52 1.47
CA PRO A 67 -16.15 0.74 1.39
C PRO A 67 -16.43 1.63 2.60
N THR A 68 -15.39 2.27 3.12
CA THR A 68 -15.50 3.19 4.26
C THR A 68 -15.08 4.61 3.90
N LEU A 69 -14.13 4.77 2.99
CA LEU A 69 -13.68 6.08 2.54
C LEU A 69 -13.32 6.00 1.06
N PHE A 70 -13.73 7.00 0.31
CA PHE A 70 -13.35 7.17 -1.09
C PHE A 70 -12.74 8.56 -1.28
N ILE A 71 -11.60 8.63 -1.96
CA ILE A 71 -10.95 9.88 -2.37
C ILE A 71 -10.61 9.75 -3.84
N GLY A 72 -11.06 10.69 -4.66
CA GLY A 72 -10.80 10.58 -6.08
C GLY A 72 -11.28 11.75 -6.90
N THR A 73 -11.30 11.54 -8.20
CA THR A 73 -11.72 12.53 -9.19
C THR A 73 -13.10 12.17 -9.70
N GLY A 74 -14.00 13.14 -9.69
CA GLY A 74 -15.34 12.99 -10.25
C GLY A 74 -15.38 13.12 -11.75
N LYS A 75 -16.56 12.88 -12.34
CA LYS A 75 -16.78 12.95 -13.79
C LYS A 75 -16.44 14.32 -14.37
N ASP A 76 -16.59 15.37 -13.60
CA ASP A 76 -16.34 16.75 -14.05
C ASP A 76 -14.87 17.18 -13.84
N GLY A 77 -13.99 16.26 -13.45
CA GLY A 77 -12.57 16.54 -13.23
C GLY A 77 -12.24 17.09 -11.86
N GLY A 78 -13.23 17.40 -11.02
CA GLY A 78 -13.00 17.90 -9.67
C GLY A 78 -12.75 16.77 -8.68
N GLY A 79 -11.94 17.05 -7.67
CA GLY A 79 -11.65 16.10 -6.60
C GLY A 79 -12.75 16.05 -5.55
N TYR A 80 -12.96 14.88 -4.95
CA TYR A 80 -13.89 14.72 -3.85
C TYR A 80 -13.51 13.57 -2.96
N ARG A 81 -14.07 13.56 -1.74
CA ARG A 81 -13.99 12.42 -0.85
C ARG A 81 -15.35 12.15 -0.21
N ARG A 82 -15.63 10.87 0.01
CA ARG A 82 -16.83 10.40 0.68
C ARG A 82 -16.46 9.51 1.84
N ALA A 83 -17.16 9.68 2.95
CA ALA A 83 -17.07 8.76 4.07
C ALA A 83 -18.40 8.02 4.20
N TYR A 84 -18.31 6.74 4.57
CA TYR A 84 -19.49 5.87 4.74
C TYR A 84 -19.53 5.37 6.18
N ASN A 85 -20.71 5.21 6.72
CA ASN A 85 -20.88 4.63 8.05
C ASN A 85 -20.83 3.09 7.96
N GLY A 86 -20.93 2.41 9.10
CA GLY A 86 -20.90 0.95 9.15
C GLY A 86 -22.05 0.25 8.46
N ASN A 87 -23.11 0.95 8.11
CA ASN A 87 -24.24 0.44 7.35
C ASN A 87 -24.11 0.63 5.84
N GLY A 88 -23.01 1.25 5.39
CA GLY A 88 -22.80 1.54 3.97
C GLY A 88 -23.42 2.84 3.49
N ASP A 89 -24.03 3.61 4.38
CA ASP A 89 -24.62 4.90 4.03
C ASP A 89 -23.57 5.99 4.00
N GLU A 90 -23.68 6.90 3.03
CA GLU A 90 -22.81 8.05 2.97
C GLU A 90 -23.07 8.97 4.18
N SER A 91 -22.01 9.30 4.91
CA SER A 91 -22.10 10.15 6.11
C SER A 91 -21.51 11.53 5.89
N ALA A 92 -20.57 11.69 4.97
CA ALA A 92 -19.97 12.97 4.67
C ALA A 92 -19.46 13.03 3.23
N TYR A 93 -19.51 14.21 2.64
CA TYR A 93 -18.95 14.52 1.34
C TYR A 93 -18.16 15.82 1.43
N VAL A 94 -16.95 15.82 0.88
CA VAL A 94 -16.13 17.03 0.72
C VAL A 94 -15.63 17.04 -0.71
N GLY A 95 -15.95 18.08 -1.47
CA GLY A 95 -15.52 18.07 -2.86
C GLY A 95 -15.96 19.29 -3.65
N THR A 96 -15.87 19.13 -4.95
CA THR A 96 -16.19 20.18 -5.92
C THR A 96 -17.63 20.06 -6.38
N GLY A 97 -18.36 21.16 -6.33
CA GLY A 97 -19.71 21.24 -6.86
C GLY A 97 -19.74 21.48 -8.36
N ARG A 98 -20.97 21.45 -8.94
CA ARG A 98 -21.19 21.61 -10.38
C ARG A 98 -20.63 22.91 -10.96
N MET A 99 -20.61 23.96 -10.16
CA MET A 99 -20.15 25.29 -10.57
C MET A 99 -18.66 25.50 -10.31
N GLY A 100 -17.93 24.47 -9.91
CA GLY A 100 -16.50 24.56 -9.61
C GLY A 100 -16.16 25.00 -8.20
N GLY A 101 -17.13 25.41 -7.41
CA GLY A 101 -16.92 25.77 -5.99
C GLY A 101 -16.86 24.52 -5.12
N GLY A 102 -16.06 24.60 -4.05
CA GLY A 102 -16.00 23.51 -3.06
C GLY A 102 -17.18 23.57 -2.09
N TYR A 103 -17.60 22.39 -1.61
CA TYR A 103 -18.60 22.34 -0.55
C TYR A 103 -18.38 21.10 0.33
N ILE A 104 -18.97 21.18 1.52
CA ILE A 104 -18.96 20.10 2.51
C ILE A 104 -20.41 19.76 2.82
N ARG A 105 -20.73 18.47 2.79
CA ARG A 105 -22.05 17.97 3.14
C ARG A 105 -21.92 16.88 4.19
N THR A 106 -22.71 16.98 5.23
CA THR A 106 -22.84 15.93 6.23
C THR A 106 -24.27 15.44 6.24
N TYR A 107 -24.43 14.15 6.52
CA TYR A 107 -25.74 13.50 6.55
C TYR A 107 -26.02 13.04 7.97
N ASN A 108 -27.20 13.38 8.46
CA ASN A 108 -27.67 12.86 9.73
C ASN A 108 -28.47 11.59 9.46
N ASN A 109 -27.82 10.46 9.69
CA ASN A 109 -28.44 9.13 9.51
C ASN A 109 -28.98 8.58 10.82
N SER A 110 -29.18 9.40 11.81
CA SER A 110 -29.79 8.99 13.08
C SER A 110 -31.27 8.67 12.87
N GLN A 111 -31.64 7.54 13.39
CA GLN A 111 -33.05 7.12 13.43
C GLN A 111 -33.58 7.18 14.82
#